data_e5c623cac34cae5652ca2dd9127a33fd
#
_entry.id   e5c623cac34cae5652ca2dd9127a33fd
#
_cell.length_a   1.000
_cell.length_b   1.000
_cell.length_c   1.000
_cell.angle_alpha   90.00
_cell.angle_beta   90.00
_cell.angle_gamma   90.00
#
_symmetry.space_group_name_H-M   'P 1'
#
loop_
_entity.id
_entity.type
_entity.pdbx_description
1 polymer ?
#
loop_
_entity_poly.entity_id
_entity_poly.type
_entity_poly.pdbx_seq_one_letter_code
_entity_poly.pdbx_strand_id
1 'polypeptide(L)'
;MDWSDERRWLALTTGVFLALFFLPMPSVGWLTELPLGAALYEGVALVHWYAREHVVLCLLPAFLIAGGMAVFIAQGAVLRWLGPDAPKAAALAVASVSGSVLAVCSCTVLPLFSGLYKRGAGIGPAVAFLYTGPAINVIAIVMTTKVLGLELGIARAVAAIAFAVVIGLAMHLIYRHEGRDAGGFAALPEGDGGTGRVVLLFAAMIGVLVFANWAEAGAAGVGVWTTVHELKWWLAPAFALLLGAVLVRGFGWPLRPLLGLGAAVVLAAAAAPQAPQLAFVVGLVGLVAVAWRSGDDGRDWMGESWSFAKQILPLLLAGVFVAGVLLGRPGHEGLIPSAWVAALVGGESPAANVFASVVGALMYFATLTEVPIVQGLRAAGMGEGPSLALLLAGPALSLPNMLAIRSVIGTEKTLVYCGLVVVAATSCGLIYGHLIV
;
A
#
# COMPACT_ATOMS: atom_id res chain seq x y z
N MET A 1 -26.10 3.66 -14.05
CA MET A 1 -24.94 4.54 -14.20
C MET A 1 -24.68 4.75 -15.67
N ASP A 2 -24.64 6.00 -16.13
CA ASP A 2 -24.67 6.32 -17.56
C ASP A 2 -23.29 6.09 -18.19
N TRP A 3 -23.20 5.23 -19.21
CA TRP A 3 -21.96 4.87 -19.88
C TRP A 3 -21.21 6.05 -20.53
N SER A 4 -21.94 7.15 -20.76
CA SER A 4 -21.36 8.41 -21.26
C SER A 4 -20.48 9.10 -20.22
N ASP A 5 -20.86 9.06 -18.95
CA ASP A 5 -20.10 9.64 -17.84
C ASP A 5 -18.89 8.80 -17.49
N GLU A 6 -18.97 7.47 -17.56
CA GLU A 6 -17.82 6.60 -17.36
C GLU A 6 -16.73 6.78 -18.40
N ARG A 7 -17.08 6.94 -19.68
CA ARG A 7 -16.10 7.22 -20.73
C ARG A 7 -15.40 8.56 -20.55
N ARG A 8 -16.14 9.58 -20.11
CA ARG A 8 -15.56 10.91 -19.81
C ARG A 8 -14.60 10.83 -18.63
N TRP A 9 -15.00 10.16 -17.55
CA TRP A 9 -14.12 9.94 -16.41
C TRP A 9 -12.88 9.14 -16.77
N LEU A 10 -13.02 8.09 -17.57
CA LEU A 10 -11.91 7.27 -18.04
C LEU A 10 -10.98 8.08 -18.94
N ALA A 11 -11.50 8.88 -19.86
CA ALA A 11 -10.69 9.74 -20.72
C ALA A 11 -9.97 10.83 -19.91
N LEU A 12 -10.65 11.46 -18.95
CA LEU A 12 -10.07 12.50 -18.11
C LEU A 12 -8.99 11.95 -17.20
N THR A 13 -9.25 10.85 -16.49
CA THR A 13 -8.28 10.24 -15.57
C THR A 13 -7.07 9.68 -16.32
N THR A 14 -7.30 9.04 -17.47
CA THR A 14 -6.21 8.56 -18.33
C THR A 14 -5.41 9.73 -18.90
N GLY A 15 -6.06 10.79 -19.37
CA GLY A 15 -5.41 11.99 -19.88
C GLY A 15 -4.56 12.68 -18.81
N VAL A 16 -5.09 12.88 -17.62
CA VAL A 16 -4.35 13.45 -16.47
C VAL A 16 -3.18 12.56 -16.08
N PHE A 17 -3.40 11.24 -16.03
CA PHE A 17 -2.33 10.30 -15.71
C PHE A 17 -1.22 10.31 -16.76
N LEU A 18 -1.55 10.28 -18.04
CA LEU A 18 -0.57 10.35 -19.13
C LEU A 18 0.19 11.68 -19.10
N ALA A 19 -0.50 12.78 -18.83
CA ALA A 19 0.14 14.07 -18.66
C ALA A 19 1.14 14.05 -17.50
N LEU A 20 0.73 13.58 -16.32
CA LEU A 20 1.59 13.45 -15.14
C LEU A 20 2.75 12.47 -15.36
N PHE A 21 2.57 11.43 -16.18
CA PHE A 21 3.59 10.41 -16.41
C PHE A 21 4.63 10.84 -17.47
N PHE A 22 4.19 11.42 -18.58
CA PHE A 22 5.05 11.68 -19.73
C PHE A 22 5.56 13.12 -19.83
N LEU A 23 4.80 14.11 -19.36
CA LEU A 23 5.25 15.50 -19.44
C LEU A 23 6.40 15.74 -18.45
N PRO A 24 7.53 16.30 -18.91
CA PRO A 24 8.57 16.73 -18.00
C PRO A 24 8.03 17.84 -17.08
N MET A 25 8.47 17.86 -15.83
CA MET A 25 8.13 18.95 -14.93
C MET A 25 8.62 20.27 -15.51
N PRO A 26 7.74 21.28 -15.69
CA PRO A 26 8.14 22.57 -16.20
C PRO A 26 9.10 23.26 -15.23
N SER A 27 10.18 23.83 -15.74
CA SER A 27 11.06 24.70 -14.97
C SER A 27 10.40 26.09 -14.85
N VAL A 28 9.61 26.28 -13.80
CA VAL A 28 8.83 27.51 -13.58
C VAL A 28 9.56 28.38 -12.54
N GLY A 29 10.75 28.90 -12.91
CA GLY A 29 11.60 29.67 -11.99
C GLY A 29 10.88 30.83 -11.32
N TRP A 30 10.03 31.56 -12.02
CA TRP A 30 9.26 32.68 -11.46
C TRP A 30 8.22 32.25 -10.41
N LEU A 31 7.70 31.02 -10.48
CA LEU A 31 6.73 30.51 -9.51
C LEU A 31 7.43 30.09 -8.21
N THR A 32 8.66 29.63 -8.28
CA THR A 32 9.44 29.16 -7.14
C THR A 32 10.09 30.28 -6.34
N GLU A 33 10.04 31.54 -6.83
CA GLU A 33 10.49 32.72 -6.06
C GLU A 33 9.54 33.08 -4.91
N LEU A 34 8.26 32.65 -4.99
CA LEU A 34 7.28 32.87 -3.93
C LEU A 34 7.15 31.59 -3.07
N PRO A 35 7.14 31.67 -1.73
CA PRO A 35 7.05 30.50 -0.85
C PRO A 35 5.84 29.62 -1.16
N LEU A 36 4.68 30.21 -1.42
CA LEU A 36 3.47 29.48 -1.80
C LEU A 36 3.61 28.85 -3.19
N GLY A 37 4.26 29.54 -4.12
CA GLY A 37 4.51 29.03 -5.47
C GLY A 37 5.47 27.83 -5.44
N ALA A 38 6.55 27.92 -4.66
CA ALA A 38 7.48 26.81 -4.43
C ALA A 38 6.77 25.59 -3.82
N ALA A 39 5.95 25.80 -2.80
CA ALA A 39 5.20 24.72 -2.17
C ALA A 39 4.19 24.05 -3.11
N LEU A 40 3.45 24.83 -3.91
CA LEU A 40 2.55 24.29 -4.93
C LEU A 40 3.31 23.48 -5.99
N TYR A 41 4.48 23.97 -6.39
CA TYR A 41 5.37 23.24 -7.31
C TYR A 41 5.80 21.90 -6.70
N GLU A 42 6.19 21.87 -5.42
CA GLU A 42 6.56 20.63 -4.73
C GLU A 42 5.37 19.67 -4.61
N GLY A 43 4.15 20.17 -4.43
CA GLY A 43 2.93 19.37 -4.48
C GLY A 43 2.76 18.66 -5.83
N VAL A 44 2.90 19.38 -6.94
CA VAL A 44 2.82 18.81 -8.30
C VAL A 44 4.00 17.87 -8.56
N ALA A 45 5.20 18.23 -8.14
CA ALA A 45 6.41 17.43 -8.30
C ALA A 45 6.30 16.08 -7.56
N LEU A 46 5.73 16.08 -6.34
CA LEU A 46 5.51 14.85 -5.59
C LEU A 46 4.47 13.96 -6.28
N VAL A 47 3.37 14.52 -6.80
CA VAL A 47 2.37 13.76 -7.58
C VAL A 47 2.97 13.19 -8.86
N HIS A 48 3.78 13.97 -9.58
CA HIS A 48 4.48 13.51 -10.78
C HIS A 48 5.42 12.34 -10.47
N TRP A 49 6.24 12.46 -9.45
CA TRP A 49 7.13 11.39 -8.97
C TRP A 49 6.32 10.15 -8.58
N TYR A 50 5.25 10.34 -7.81
CA TYR A 50 4.38 9.25 -7.38
C TYR A 50 3.73 8.50 -8.55
N ALA A 51 3.24 9.23 -9.55
CA ALA A 51 2.64 8.64 -10.75
C ALA A 51 3.62 7.73 -11.50
N ARG A 52 4.88 8.13 -11.60
CA ARG A 52 5.92 7.38 -12.31
C ARG A 52 6.43 6.17 -11.55
N GLU A 53 6.67 6.32 -10.26
CA GLU A 53 7.32 5.27 -9.47
C GLU A 53 6.33 4.26 -8.87
N HIS A 54 5.10 4.69 -8.55
CA HIS A 54 4.21 3.86 -7.72
C HIS A 54 2.92 3.44 -8.43
N VAL A 55 2.38 4.22 -9.37
CA VAL A 55 1.07 3.89 -9.93
C VAL A 55 1.15 2.65 -10.81
N VAL A 56 2.08 2.60 -11.76
CA VAL A 56 2.12 1.54 -12.77
C VAL A 56 2.55 0.19 -12.20
N LEU A 57 3.66 0.16 -11.46
CA LEU A 57 4.24 -1.09 -10.98
C LEU A 57 3.59 -1.60 -9.69
N CYS A 58 2.98 -0.72 -8.89
CA CYS A 58 2.49 -1.04 -7.57
C CYS A 58 0.95 -0.96 -7.49
N LEU A 59 0.37 0.20 -7.80
CA LEU A 59 -1.04 0.48 -7.52
C LEU A 59 -1.98 -0.22 -8.50
N LEU A 60 -1.69 -0.22 -9.80
CA LEU A 60 -2.53 -0.89 -10.80
C LEU A 60 -2.60 -2.41 -10.57
N PRO A 61 -1.50 -3.15 -10.35
CA PRO A 61 -1.57 -4.54 -9.94
C PRO A 61 -2.34 -4.76 -8.65
N ALA A 62 -2.21 -3.84 -7.68
CA ALA A 62 -2.96 -3.94 -6.42
C ALA A 62 -4.48 -3.82 -6.61
N PHE A 63 -4.94 -2.95 -7.52
CA PHE A 63 -6.35 -2.88 -7.87
C PHE A 63 -6.84 -4.17 -8.54
N LEU A 64 -6.02 -4.80 -9.39
CA LEU A 64 -6.36 -6.10 -9.97
C LEU A 64 -6.46 -7.19 -8.88
N ILE A 65 -5.54 -7.20 -7.92
CA ILE A 65 -5.62 -8.15 -6.80
C ILE A 65 -6.89 -7.90 -5.97
N ALA A 66 -7.21 -6.65 -5.63
CA ALA A 66 -8.39 -6.30 -4.86
C ALA A 66 -9.70 -6.65 -5.61
N GLY A 67 -9.77 -6.36 -6.91
CA GLY A 67 -10.88 -6.77 -7.76
C GLY A 67 -11.02 -8.28 -7.85
N GLY A 68 -9.89 -8.99 -7.99
CA GLY A 68 -9.86 -10.45 -7.94
C GLY A 68 -10.35 -11.00 -6.59
N MET A 69 -9.97 -10.37 -5.48
CA MET A 69 -10.50 -10.73 -4.15
C MET A 69 -12.02 -10.56 -4.11
N ALA A 70 -12.53 -9.48 -4.69
CA ALA A 70 -13.97 -9.24 -4.73
C ALA A 70 -14.74 -10.23 -5.61
N VAL A 71 -14.12 -10.87 -6.58
CA VAL A 71 -14.78 -11.83 -7.49
C VAL A 71 -14.48 -13.28 -7.10
N PHE A 72 -13.22 -13.64 -6.91
CA PHE A 72 -12.78 -15.03 -6.80
C PHE A 72 -12.76 -15.59 -5.37
N ILE A 73 -12.68 -14.74 -4.33
CA ILE A 73 -12.73 -15.24 -2.95
C ILE A 73 -14.18 -15.44 -2.54
N ALA A 74 -14.50 -16.65 -2.12
CA ALA A 74 -15.81 -16.95 -1.58
C ALA A 74 -16.04 -16.11 -0.30
N GLN A 75 -17.16 -15.39 -0.24
CA GLN A 75 -17.51 -14.56 0.91
C GLN A 75 -17.57 -15.39 2.20
N GLY A 76 -18.07 -16.62 2.13
CA GLY A 76 -18.10 -17.53 3.27
C GLY A 76 -16.72 -17.84 3.85
N ALA A 77 -15.67 -17.91 3.05
CA ALA A 77 -14.32 -18.11 3.54
C ALA A 77 -13.82 -16.88 4.34
N VAL A 78 -14.08 -15.67 3.85
CA VAL A 78 -13.73 -14.44 4.56
C VAL A 78 -14.52 -14.33 5.87
N LEU A 79 -15.83 -14.58 5.82
CA LEU A 79 -16.68 -14.55 7.01
C LEU A 79 -16.26 -15.56 8.07
N ARG A 80 -15.85 -16.76 7.68
CA ARG A 80 -15.42 -17.81 8.61
C ARG A 80 -14.14 -17.46 9.36
N TRP A 81 -13.14 -16.85 8.67
CA TRP A 81 -11.82 -16.56 9.25
C TRP A 81 -11.67 -15.14 9.77
N LEU A 82 -12.32 -14.16 9.16
CA LEU A 82 -12.15 -12.73 9.45
C LEU A 82 -13.49 -12.03 9.74
N GLY A 83 -14.61 -12.75 9.72
CA GLY A 83 -15.94 -12.20 9.95
C GLY A 83 -16.21 -11.79 11.39
N PRO A 84 -17.37 -11.13 11.62
CA PRO A 84 -17.77 -10.68 12.96
C PRO A 84 -17.89 -11.82 13.97
N ASP A 85 -18.26 -13.01 13.53
CA ASP A 85 -18.46 -14.20 14.38
C ASP A 85 -17.22 -15.11 14.45
N ALA A 86 -16.14 -14.80 13.71
CA ALA A 86 -14.90 -15.55 13.78
C ALA A 86 -14.24 -15.47 15.18
N PRO A 87 -13.50 -16.51 15.59
CA PRO A 87 -12.73 -16.47 16.84
C PRO A 87 -11.75 -15.28 16.82
N LYS A 88 -11.95 -14.30 17.68
CA LYS A 88 -11.28 -12.99 17.62
C LYS A 88 -9.76 -13.09 17.64
N ALA A 89 -9.22 -13.95 18.52
CA ALA A 89 -7.78 -14.16 18.59
C ALA A 89 -7.21 -14.72 17.28
N ALA A 90 -7.89 -15.71 16.69
CA ALA A 90 -7.47 -16.28 15.41
C ALA A 90 -7.59 -15.28 14.25
N ALA A 91 -8.71 -14.54 14.18
CA ALA A 91 -8.93 -13.52 13.16
C ALA A 91 -7.88 -12.41 13.20
N LEU A 92 -7.57 -11.90 14.40
CA LEU A 92 -6.53 -10.88 14.59
C LEU A 92 -5.13 -11.44 14.29
N ALA A 93 -4.81 -12.66 14.74
CA ALA A 93 -3.53 -13.29 14.45
C ALA A 93 -3.32 -13.50 12.95
N VAL A 94 -4.32 -14.04 12.26
CA VAL A 94 -4.28 -14.23 10.80
C VAL A 94 -4.14 -12.89 10.08
N ALA A 95 -4.91 -11.87 10.47
CA ALA A 95 -4.82 -10.54 9.87
C ALA A 95 -3.45 -9.90 10.08
N SER A 96 -2.90 -9.98 11.31
CA SER A 96 -1.60 -9.41 11.65
C SER A 96 -0.44 -10.10 10.91
N VAL A 97 -0.48 -11.42 10.78
CA VAL A 97 0.56 -12.18 10.07
C VAL A 97 0.44 -11.99 8.56
N SER A 98 -0.79 -12.03 8.01
CA SER A 98 -0.98 -11.88 6.55
C SER A 98 -0.52 -10.52 6.02
N GLY A 99 -0.75 -9.45 6.77
CA GLY A 99 -0.24 -8.12 6.42
C GLY A 99 1.29 -8.07 6.34
N SER A 100 1.97 -8.75 7.29
CA SER A 100 3.43 -8.82 7.33
C SER A 100 4.05 -9.63 6.19
N VAL A 101 3.42 -10.78 5.85
CA VAL A 101 3.92 -11.71 4.83
C VAL A 101 3.78 -11.13 3.42
N LEU A 102 2.74 -10.35 3.17
CA LEU A 102 2.46 -9.79 1.85
C LEU A 102 3.49 -8.76 1.39
N ALA A 103 4.34 -8.24 2.29
CA ALA A 103 5.39 -7.24 2.00
C ALA A 103 4.89 -6.09 1.11
N VAL A 104 3.65 -5.65 1.34
CA VAL A 104 2.97 -4.63 0.53
C VAL A 104 3.22 -3.23 1.07
N CYS A 105 3.35 -2.25 0.17
CA CYS A 105 3.43 -0.85 0.56
C CYS A 105 2.07 -0.30 1.02
N SER A 106 2.09 0.88 1.63
CA SER A 106 0.87 1.55 2.09
C SER A 106 -0.17 1.77 0.99
N CYS A 107 0.27 1.93 -0.27
CA CYS A 107 -0.62 2.10 -1.42
C CYS A 107 -1.38 0.83 -1.79
N THR A 108 -0.71 -0.33 -1.68
CA THR A 108 -1.25 -1.64 -2.06
C THR A 108 -2.15 -2.22 -0.98
N VAL A 109 -1.90 -1.92 0.29
CA VAL A 109 -2.72 -2.43 1.38
C VAL A 109 -4.13 -1.85 1.36
N LEU A 110 -4.32 -0.62 0.86
CA LEU A 110 -5.63 0.04 0.81
C LEU A 110 -6.66 -0.68 -0.06
N PRO A 111 -6.36 -1.02 -1.33
CA PRO A 111 -7.26 -1.82 -2.13
C PRO A 111 -7.56 -3.18 -1.51
N LEU A 112 -6.54 -3.85 -0.95
CA LEU A 112 -6.69 -5.15 -0.29
C LEU A 112 -7.59 -5.05 0.94
N PHE A 113 -7.37 -4.05 1.80
CA PHE A 113 -8.22 -3.74 2.94
C PHE A 113 -9.68 -3.49 2.51
N SER A 114 -9.88 -2.65 1.47
CA SER A 114 -11.21 -2.37 0.94
C SER A 114 -11.90 -3.65 0.42
N GLY A 115 -11.17 -4.50 -0.28
CA GLY A 115 -11.65 -5.80 -0.76
C GLY A 115 -12.08 -6.73 0.38
N LEU A 116 -11.26 -6.87 1.42
CA LEU A 116 -11.57 -7.67 2.61
C LEU A 116 -12.78 -7.12 3.37
N TYR A 117 -12.80 -5.80 3.60
CA TYR A 117 -13.89 -5.16 4.35
C TYR A 117 -15.22 -5.27 3.61
N LYS A 118 -15.26 -5.03 2.29
CA LYS A 118 -16.46 -5.21 1.44
C LYS A 118 -16.95 -6.68 1.41
N ARG A 119 -16.07 -7.64 1.63
CA ARG A 119 -16.39 -9.08 1.72
C ARG A 119 -16.87 -9.51 3.11
N GLY A 120 -17.01 -8.57 4.04
CA GLY A 120 -17.56 -8.83 5.37
C GLY A 120 -16.54 -9.20 6.43
N ALA A 121 -15.25 -8.90 6.21
CA ALA A 121 -14.29 -8.96 7.29
C ALA A 121 -14.71 -8.00 8.41
N GLY A 122 -14.64 -8.44 9.66
CA GLY A 122 -14.89 -7.59 10.82
C GLY A 122 -13.91 -6.41 10.83
N ILE A 123 -14.38 -5.25 11.33
CA ILE A 123 -13.54 -4.03 11.33
C ILE A 123 -12.21 -4.22 12.06
N GLY A 124 -12.20 -4.98 13.17
CA GLY A 124 -10.97 -5.28 13.91
C GLY A 124 -9.91 -5.99 13.08
N PRO A 125 -10.17 -7.19 12.54
CA PRO A 125 -9.24 -7.89 11.67
C PRO A 125 -8.87 -7.10 10.41
N ALA A 126 -9.82 -6.39 9.79
CA ALA A 126 -9.55 -5.58 8.61
C ALA A 126 -8.56 -4.45 8.92
N VAL A 127 -8.73 -3.76 10.06
CA VAL A 127 -7.82 -2.69 10.51
C VAL A 127 -6.47 -3.24 10.97
N ALA A 128 -6.43 -4.41 11.64
CA ALA A 128 -5.17 -5.07 11.98
C ALA A 128 -4.35 -5.37 10.72
N PHE A 129 -4.98 -5.90 9.68
CA PHE A 129 -4.36 -6.13 8.38
C PHE A 129 -3.87 -4.82 7.72
N LEU A 130 -4.71 -3.77 7.75
CA LEU A 130 -4.39 -2.45 7.22
C LEU A 130 -3.14 -1.87 7.86
N TYR A 131 -3.00 -2.00 9.19
CA TYR A 131 -1.87 -1.48 9.94
C TYR A 131 -0.59 -2.27 9.69
N THR A 132 -0.68 -3.61 9.69
CA THR A 132 0.51 -4.48 9.58
C THR A 132 1.18 -4.42 8.22
N GLY A 133 0.43 -4.29 7.13
CA GLY A 133 0.99 -4.27 5.77
C GLY A 133 2.16 -3.29 5.63
N PRO A 134 1.95 -2.01 5.87
CA PRO A 134 3.01 -1.00 5.76
C PRO A 134 3.98 -1.00 6.95
N ALA A 135 3.51 -1.25 8.17
CA ALA A 135 4.31 -1.11 9.39
C ALA A 135 5.38 -2.21 9.52
N ILE A 136 5.06 -3.44 9.09
CA ILE A 136 5.92 -4.63 9.21
C ILE A 136 6.39 -5.10 7.82
N ASN A 137 6.61 -4.22 6.90
CA ASN A 137 7.23 -4.61 5.64
C ASN A 137 8.67 -5.10 5.90
N VAL A 138 8.98 -6.31 5.44
CA VAL A 138 10.32 -6.93 5.63
C VAL A 138 11.43 -5.99 5.15
N ILE A 139 11.22 -5.28 4.03
CA ILE A 139 12.17 -4.29 3.50
C ILE A 139 12.43 -3.18 4.51
N ALA A 140 11.34 -2.60 5.04
CA ALA A 140 11.41 -1.51 5.99
C ALA A 140 12.14 -1.92 7.27
N ILE A 141 11.88 -3.14 7.79
CA ILE A 141 12.54 -3.66 8.98
C ILE A 141 14.04 -3.87 8.72
N VAL A 142 14.41 -4.52 7.61
CA VAL A 142 15.81 -4.75 7.24
C VAL A 142 16.56 -3.44 7.06
N MET A 143 15.96 -2.46 6.38
CA MET A 143 16.54 -1.13 6.20
C MET A 143 16.69 -0.41 7.54
N THR A 144 15.65 -0.42 8.40
CA THR A 144 15.73 0.17 9.74
C THR A 144 16.87 -0.44 10.54
N THR A 145 16.95 -1.78 10.56
CA THR A 145 18.01 -2.51 11.28
C THR A 145 19.41 -2.15 10.80
N LYS A 146 19.61 -2.03 9.49
CA LYS A 146 20.93 -1.75 8.91
C LYS A 146 21.34 -0.28 9.02
N VAL A 147 20.41 0.64 8.89
CA VAL A 147 20.71 2.08 8.81
C VAL A 147 20.59 2.76 10.17
N LEU A 148 19.56 2.41 10.95
CA LEU A 148 19.26 3.06 12.23
C LEU A 148 19.66 2.22 13.44
N GLY A 149 20.02 0.95 13.25
CA GLY A 149 20.47 0.04 14.29
C GLY A 149 19.54 -1.15 14.52
N LEU A 150 20.13 -2.25 15.02
CA LEU A 150 19.43 -3.50 15.28
C LEU A 150 18.33 -3.33 16.32
N GLU A 151 18.58 -2.57 17.37
CA GLU A 151 17.64 -2.35 18.48
C GLU A 151 16.37 -1.66 18.01
N LEU A 152 16.51 -0.58 17.23
CA LEU A 152 15.36 0.13 16.66
C LEU A 152 14.59 -0.72 15.64
N GLY A 153 15.31 -1.55 14.86
CA GLY A 153 14.66 -2.47 13.92
C GLY A 153 13.83 -3.55 14.60
N ILE A 154 14.35 -4.15 15.69
CA ILE A 154 13.63 -5.12 16.50
C ILE A 154 12.44 -4.45 17.22
N ALA A 155 12.67 -3.29 17.85
CA ALA A 155 11.62 -2.52 18.52
C ALA A 155 10.46 -2.20 17.55
N ARG A 156 10.78 -1.74 16.34
CA ARG A 156 9.80 -1.50 15.28
C ARG A 156 8.98 -2.74 14.94
N ALA A 157 9.63 -3.89 14.71
CA ALA A 157 8.96 -5.13 14.35
C ALA A 157 8.03 -5.63 15.47
N VAL A 158 8.53 -5.68 16.69
CA VAL A 158 7.76 -6.14 17.87
C VAL A 158 6.58 -5.21 18.16
N ALA A 159 6.82 -3.89 18.17
CA ALA A 159 5.79 -2.89 18.40
C ALA A 159 4.70 -2.94 17.33
N ALA A 160 5.05 -3.05 16.06
CA ALA A 160 4.08 -3.09 14.99
C ALA A 160 3.18 -4.33 15.05
N ILE A 161 3.71 -5.52 15.40
CA ILE A 161 2.89 -6.72 15.63
C ILE A 161 1.95 -6.52 16.82
N ALA A 162 2.48 -6.04 17.94
CA ALA A 162 1.69 -5.82 19.15
C ALA A 162 0.56 -4.81 18.90
N PHE A 163 0.87 -3.69 18.24
CA PHE A 163 -0.15 -2.66 17.98
C PHE A 163 -1.16 -3.04 16.92
N ALA A 164 -0.81 -3.86 15.94
CA ALA A 164 -1.81 -4.41 15.04
C ALA A 164 -2.93 -5.14 15.78
N VAL A 165 -2.53 -5.97 16.76
CA VAL A 165 -3.49 -6.68 17.61
C VAL A 165 -4.26 -5.72 18.50
N VAL A 166 -3.56 -4.78 19.17
CA VAL A 166 -4.19 -3.82 20.10
C VAL A 166 -5.17 -2.90 19.37
N ILE A 167 -4.74 -2.30 18.23
CA ILE A 167 -5.58 -1.39 17.45
C ILE A 167 -6.75 -2.16 16.84
N GLY A 168 -6.51 -3.35 16.30
CA GLY A 168 -7.56 -4.20 15.77
C GLY A 168 -8.59 -4.59 16.85
N LEU A 169 -8.14 -4.96 18.05
CA LEU A 169 -9.00 -5.29 19.16
C LEU A 169 -9.78 -4.05 19.66
N ALA A 170 -9.12 -2.90 19.79
CA ALA A 170 -9.76 -1.65 20.17
C ALA A 170 -10.87 -1.26 19.19
N MET A 171 -10.59 -1.28 17.89
CA MET A 171 -11.59 -1.02 16.84
C MET A 171 -12.74 -2.03 16.90
N HIS A 172 -12.44 -3.31 17.13
CA HIS A 172 -13.49 -4.32 17.31
C HIS A 172 -14.36 -4.05 18.53
N LEU A 173 -13.79 -3.64 19.65
CA LEU A 173 -14.55 -3.38 20.91
C LEU A 173 -15.41 -2.12 20.77
N ILE A 174 -14.89 -1.06 20.15
CA ILE A 174 -15.62 0.20 19.95
C ILE A 174 -16.81 -0.02 19.02
N TYR A 175 -16.62 -0.74 17.91
CA TYR A 175 -17.63 -0.94 16.86
C TYR A 175 -18.28 -2.33 16.86
N ARG A 176 -18.24 -3.04 18.00
CA ARG A 176 -18.77 -4.42 18.13
C ARG A 176 -20.26 -4.57 17.80
N HIS A 177 -21.02 -3.50 17.92
CA HIS A 177 -22.46 -3.52 17.69
C HIS A 177 -22.85 -3.32 16.22
N GLU A 178 -22.01 -2.67 15.44
CA GLU A 178 -22.29 -2.42 14.01
C GLU A 178 -22.17 -3.67 13.14
N GLY A 179 -21.38 -4.66 13.54
CA GLY A 179 -21.20 -5.92 12.79
C GLY A 179 -22.41 -6.85 12.78
N ARG A 180 -23.40 -6.59 13.66
CA ARG A 180 -24.66 -7.37 13.71
C ARG A 180 -25.71 -6.87 12.74
N ASP A 181 -25.65 -5.60 12.37
CA ASP A 181 -26.62 -4.96 11.44
C ASP A 181 -26.18 -5.04 9.97
N ALA A 182 -24.95 -5.50 9.67
CA ALA A 182 -24.54 -5.94 8.34
C ALA A 182 -25.29 -7.24 7.97
N GLY A 183 -26.62 -7.15 8.16
CA GLY A 183 -27.55 -8.21 8.13
C GLY A 183 -27.58 -8.96 6.82
N GLY A 184 -27.79 -10.25 6.94
CA GLY A 184 -28.46 -11.03 5.92
C GLY A 184 -27.68 -11.27 4.65
N PHE A 185 -26.38 -11.40 4.71
CA PHE A 185 -25.70 -12.10 3.64
C PHE A 185 -26.08 -13.59 3.75
N ALA A 186 -27.12 -13.95 2.99
CA ALA A 186 -27.48 -15.35 2.83
C ALA A 186 -26.20 -16.13 2.53
N ALA A 187 -25.94 -17.16 3.33
CA ALA A 187 -24.83 -18.06 3.09
C ALA A 187 -24.97 -18.62 1.67
N LEU A 188 -24.16 -18.10 0.76
CA LEU A 188 -24.09 -18.70 -0.57
C LEU A 188 -23.52 -20.10 -0.40
N PRO A 189 -24.02 -21.08 -1.17
CA PRO A 189 -23.60 -22.47 -1.06
C PRO A 189 -22.08 -22.57 -1.11
N GLU A 190 -21.49 -23.32 -0.21
CA GLU A 190 -20.08 -23.69 -0.26
C GLU A 190 -19.83 -24.43 -1.58
N GLY A 191 -19.20 -23.74 -2.53
CA GLY A 191 -18.68 -24.37 -3.72
C GLY A 191 -17.49 -25.25 -3.31
N ASP A 192 -17.71 -26.52 -3.18
CA ASP A 192 -16.70 -27.55 -2.96
C ASP A 192 -15.67 -27.49 -4.11
N GLY A 193 -14.41 -27.31 -3.83
CA GLY A 193 -13.32 -27.62 -4.75
C GLY A 193 -12.46 -26.49 -5.30
N GLY A 194 -12.59 -25.24 -4.82
CA GLY A 194 -11.87 -24.12 -5.41
C GLY A 194 -10.76 -23.46 -4.59
N THR A 195 -10.61 -23.79 -3.32
CA THR A 195 -9.70 -23.04 -2.42
C THR A 195 -8.25 -23.06 -2.90
N GLY A 196 -7.72 -24.18 -3.35
CA GLY A 196 -6.34 -24.28 -3.81
C GLY A 196 -6.04 -23.44 -5.06
N ARG A 197 -6.95 -23.41 -6.05
CA ARG A 197 -6.78 -22.60 -7.26
C ARG A 197 -6.86 -21.10 -6.96
N VAL A 198 -7.73 -20.69 -6.03
CA VAL A 198 -7.83 -19.29 -5.58
C VAL A 198 -6.56 -18.86 -4.83
N VAL A 199 -6.05 -19.71 -3.93
CA VAL A 199 -4.77 -19.44 -3.24
C VAL A 199 -3.63 -19.31 -4.23
N LEU A 200 -3.53 -20.20 -5.23
CA LEU A 200 -2.51 -20.13 -6.28
C LEU A 200 -2.66 -18.87 -7.15
N LEU A 201 -3.90 -18.46 -7.47
CA LEU A 201 -4.17 -17.21 -8.19
C LEU A 201 -3.57 -16.02 -7.45
N PHE A 202 -3.91 -15.88 -6.17
CA PHE A 202 -3.42 -14.76 -5.36
C PHE A 202 -1.92 -14.87 -5.10
N ALA A 203 -1.38 -16.03 -4.83
CA ALA A 203 0.06 -16.24 -4.68
C ALA A 203 0.82 -15.80 -5.94
N ALA A 204 0.29 -16.13 -7.13
CA ALA A 204 0.88 -15.72 -8.40
C ALA A 204 0.80 -14.19 -8.59
N MET A 205 -0.37 -13.58 -8.35
CA MET A 205 -0.55 -12.13 -8.49
C MET A 205 0.32 -11.34 -7.49
N ILE A 206 0.36 -11.78 -6.23
CA ILE A 206 1.20 -11.19 -5.18
C ILE A 206 2.68 -11.38 -5.51
N GLY A 207 3.08 -12.56 -6.00
CA GLY A 207 4.44 -12.81 -6.42
C GLY A 207 4.88 -11.85 -7.54
N VAL A 208 4.06 -11.65 -8.56
CA VAL A 208 4.33 -10.64 -9.61
C VAL A 208 4.50 -9.24 -8.99
N LEU A 209 3.58 -8.84 -8.11
CA LEU A 209 3.62 -7.53 -7.46
C LEU A 209 4.88 -7.33 -6.62
N VAL A 210 5.20 -8.28 -5.74
CA VAL A 210 6.34 -8.21 -4.82
C VAL A 210 7.66 -8.16 -5.59
N PHE A 211 7.86 -9.08 -6.53
CA PHE A 211 9.13 -9.13 -7.24
C PHE A 211 9.30 -8.00 -8.25
N ALA A 212 8.25 -7.51 -8.90
CA ALA A 212 8.33 -6.33 -9.77
C ALA A 212 8.73 -5.06 -9.00
N ASN A 213 8.30 -4.95 -7.73
CA ASN A 213 8.59 -3.81 -6.86
C ASN A 213 9.77 -4.03 -5.91
N TRP A 214 10.54 -5.14 -6.06
CA TRP A 214 11.67 -5.41 -5.17
C TRP A 214 12.77 -4.38 -5.37
N ALA A 215 12.99 -3.58 -4.35
CA ALA A 215 13.90 -2.46 -4.41
C ALA A 215 15.36 -2.86 -4.29
N GLU A 216 16.25 -2.01 -4.79
CA GLU A 216 17.68 -2.15 -4.62
C GLU A 216 18.06 -2.01 -3.13
N ALA A 217 18.93 -2.87 -2.66
CA ALA A 217 19.51 -2.71 -1.35
C ALA A 217 20.55 -1.58 -1.44
N GLY A 218 20.33 -0.45 -0.77
CA GLY A 218 21.30 0.64 -0.71
C GLY A 218 22.70 0.16 -0.26
N ALA A 219 23.67 1.05 -0.10
CA ALA A 219 25.11 0.76 0.13
C ALA A 219 25.45 -0.29 1.21
N ALA A 220 24.50 -0.71 2.05
CA ALA A 220 24.62 -1.74 3.08
C ALA A 220 24.14 -3.14 2.64
N GLY A 221 23.69 -3.33 1.39
CA GLY A 221 23.06 -4.57 0.91
C GLY A 221 24.06 -5.60 0.41
N VAL A 222 24.38 -6.59 1.23
CA VAL A 222 25.08 -7.81 0.80
C VAL A 222 24.21 -9.01 1.21
N GLY A 223 24.06 -10.01 0.33
CA GLY A 223 23.39 -11.28 0.63
C GLY A 223 22.12 -11.51 -0.17
N VAL A 224 21.20 -12.30 0.40
CA VAL A 224 19.96 -12.77 -0.26
C VAL A 224 19.13 -11.63 -0.88
N TRP A 225 19.13 -10.46 -0.24
CA TRP A 225 18.38 -9.30 -0.72
C TRP A 225 18.83 -8.82 -2.10
N THR A 226 20.16 -8.66 -2.28
CA THR A 226 20.78 -8.23 -3.55
C THR A 226 20.55 -9.28 -4.63
N THR A 227 20.71 -10.57 -4.29
CA THR A 227 20.44 -11.67 -5.22
C THR A 227 18.99 -11.66 -5.70
N VAL A 228 18.02 -11.44 -4.81
CA VAL A 228 16.61 -11.34 -5.20
C VAL A 228 16.36 -10.11 -6.08
N HIS A 229 17.03 -8.97 -5.80
CA HIS A 229 16.93 -7.79 -6.65
C HIS A 229 17.46 -8.04 -8.05
N GLU A 230 18.60 -8.71 -8.19
CA GLU A 230 19.17 -9.08 -9.49
C GLU A 230 18.28 -10.05 -10.26
N LEU A 231 17.64 -10.98 -9.53
CA LEU A 231 16.74 -11.98 -10.11
C LEU A 231 15.30 -11.53 -10.28
N LYS A 232 14.91 -10.32 -9.84
CA LYS A 232 13.51 -9.87 -9.82
C LYS A 232 12.82 -9.95 -11.17
N TRP A 233 13.55 -9.61 -12.25
CA TRP A 233 13.03 -9.66 -13.60
C TRP A 233 13.02 -11.07 -14.23
N TRP A 234 13.47 -12.10 -13.49
CA TRP A 234 13.24 -13.51 -13.78
C TRP A 234 12.12 -14.09 -12.89
N LEU A 235 12.06 -13.66 -11.64
CA LEU A 235 11.05 -14.13 -10.69
C LEU A 235 9.66 -13.59 -11.04
N ALA A 236 9.52 -12.31 -11.38
CA ALA A 236 8.24 -11.73 -11.75
C ALA A 236 7.60 -12.42 -12.98
N PRO A 237 8.31 -12.70 -14.11
CA PRO A 237 7.79 -13.51 -15.20
C PRO A 237 7.47 -14.96 -14.80
N ALA A 238 8.21 -15.59 -13.92
CA ALA A 238 7.90 -16.92 -13.44
C ALA A 238 6.53 -16.97 -12.72
N PHE A 239 6.26 -15.97 -11.87
CA PHE A 239 4.94 -15.82 -11.24
C PHE A 239 3.85 -15.40 -12.24
N ALA A 240 4.18 -14.63 -13.29
CA ALA A 240 3.25 -14.32 -14.38
C ALA A 240 2.89 -15.56 -15.19
N LEU A 241 3.84 -16.47 -15.44
CA LEU A 241 3.57 -17.77 -16.08
C LEU A 241 2.70 -18.67 -15.19
N LEU A 242 2.96 -18.69 -13.88
CA LEU A 242 2.10 -19.36 -12.91
C LEU A 242 0.67 -18.81 -12.95
N LEU A 243 0.54 -17.46 -12.97
CA LEU A 243 -0.76 -16.78 -13.11
C LEU A 243 -1.48 -17.25 -14.37
N GLY A 244 -0.82 -17.24 -15.53
CA GLY A 244 -1.37 -17.73 -16.80
C GLY A 244 -1.81 -19.19 -16.72
N ALA A 245 -0.99 -20.06 -16.12
CA ALA A 245 -1.32 -21.48 -15.93
C ALA A 245 -2.55 -21.68 -15.03
N VAL A 246 -2.67 -20.90 -13.96
CA VAL A 246 -3.82 -20.91 -13.05
C VAL A 246 -5.09 -20.41 -13.75
N LEU A 247 -5.00 -19.35 -14.52
CA LEU A 247 -6.14 -18.82 -15.29
C LEU A 247 -6.65 -19.84 -16.32
N VAL A 248 -5.75 -20.55 -17.02
CA VAL A 248 -6.14 -21.57 -18.00
C VAL A 248 -6.70 -22.81 -17.31
N ARG A 249 -5.95 -23.42 -16.37
CA ARG A 249 -6.33 -24.70 -15.77
C ARG A 249 -7.36 -24.58 -14.66
N GLY A 250 -7.30 -23.49 -13.91
CA GLY A 250 -8.17 -23.25 -12.76
C GLY A 250 -9.48 -22.56 -13.11
N PHE A 251 -9.44 -21.61 -14.05
CA PHE A 251 -10.59 -20.77 -14.40
C PHE A 251 -11.06 -20.93 -15.85
N GLY A 252 -10.46 -21.85 -16.62
CA GLY A 252 -10.92 -22.17 -17.99
C GLY A 252 -10.69 -21.08 -19.02
N TRP A 253 -9.77 -20.14 -18.76
CA TRP A 253 -9.50 -19.05 -19.71
C TRP A 253 -8.88 -19.58 -21.01
N PRO A 254 -9.17 -18.95 -22.15
CA PRO A 254 -8.65 -19.40 -23.44
C PRO A 254 -7.12 -19.27 -23.52
N LEU A 255 -6.45 -20.36 -23.86
CA LEU A 255 -4.98 -20.41 -23.91
C LEU A 255 -4.38 -19.50 -24.99
N ARG A 256 -5.02 -19.40 -26.15
CA ARG A 256 -4.48 -18.64 -27.30
C ARG A 256 -4.24 -17.16 -27.01
N PRO A 257 -5.18 -16.40 -26.44
CA PRO A 257 -4.92 -15.00 -26.07
C PRO A 257 -3.80 -14.84 -25.04
N LEU A 258 -3.70 -15.75 -24.07
CA LEU A 258 -2.64 -15.73 -23.06
C LEU A 258 -1.26 -16.06 -23.65
N LEU A 259 -1.16 -16.98 -24.60
CA LEU A 259 0.08 -17.22 -25.35
C LEU A 259 0.46 -16.00 -26.20
N GLY A 260 -0.50 -15.35 -26.86
CA GLY A 260 -0.27 -14.11 -27.59
C GLY A 260 0.22 -12.99 -26.68
N LEU A 261 -0.34 -12.87 -25.48
CA LEU A 261 0.14 -11.94 -24.46
C LEU A 261 1.57 -12.26 -24.02
N GLY A 262 1.86 -13.54 -23.73
CA GLY A 262 3.21 -13.97 -23.38
C GLY A 262 4.23 -13.64 -24.46
N ALA A 263 3.90 -13.89 -25.74
CA ALA A 263 4.74 -13.51 -26.87
C ALA A 263 4.95 -11.98 -26.96
N ALA A 264 3.91 -11.18 -26.75
CA ALA A 264 4.02 -9.72 -26.74
C ALA A 264 4.94 -9.21 -25.62
N VAL A 265 4.83 -9.80 -24.42
CA VAL A 265 5.72 -9.47 -23.29
C VAL A 265 7.18 -9.83 -23.60
N VAL A 266 7.43 -11.01 -24.18
CA VAL A 266 8.79 -11.42 -24.57
C VAL A 266 9.36 -10.50 -25.64
N LEU A 267 8.55 -10.15 -26.66
CA LEU A 267 8.97 -9.21 -27.70
C LEU A 267 9.27 -7.82 -27.14
N ALA A 268 8.43 -7.32 -26.20
CA ALA A 268 8.68 -6.04 -25.53
C ALA A 268 9.98 -6.07 -24.70
N ALA A 269 10.22 -7.17 -23.98
CA ALA A 269 11.45 -7.35 -23.21
C ALA A 269 12.71 -7.42 -24.10
N ALA A 270 12.61 -8.09 -25.25
CA ALA A 270 13.69 -8.18 -26.22
C ALA A 270 13.95 -6.87 -26.95
N ALA A 271 12.89 -6.10 -27.25
CA ALA A 271 13.00 -4.79 -27.91
C ALA A 271 13.57 -3.70 -27.00
N ALA A 272 13.31 -3.80 -25.68
CA ALA A 272 13.76 -2.80 -24.71
C ALA A 272 14.36 -3.45 -23.44
N PRO A 273 15.50 -4.15 -23.55
CA PRO A 273 16.09 -4.87 -22.42
C PRO A 273 16.53 -3.95 -21.29
N GLN A 274 16.76 -2.68 -21.57
CA GLN A 274 17.13 -1.65 -20.60
C GLN A 274 15.93 -1.03 -19.87
N ALA A 275 14.70 -1.35 -20.29
CA ALA A 275 13.46 -0.83 -19.71
C ALA A 275 12.45 -1.95 -19.46
N PRO A 276 12.74 -2.90 -18.54
CA PRO A 276 11.89 -4.06 -18.27
C PRO A 276 10.48 -3.67 -17.79
N GLN A 277 10.31 -2.45 -17.30
CA GLN A 277 9.00 -1.88 -16.95
C GLN A 277 8.05 -1.82 -18.16
N LEU A 278 8.57 -1.65 -19.39
CA LEU A 278 7.74 -1.66 -20.60
C LEU A 278 7.11 -3.03 -20.83
N ALA A 279 7.88 -4.10 -20.66
CA ALA A 279 7.37 -5.46 -20.76
C ALA A 279 6.29 -5.73 -19.68
N PHE A 280 6.49 -5.20 -18.47
CA PHE A 280 5.51 -5.27 -17.40
C PHE A 280 4.20 -4.54 -17.77
N VAL A 281 4.30 -3.33 -18.32
CA VAL A 281 3.12 -2.56 -18.78
C VAL A 281 2.38 -3.31 -19.88
N VAL A 282 3.09 -3.88 -20.87
CA VAL A 282 2.49 -4.71 -21.93
C VAL A 282 1.77 -5.91 -21.32
N GLY A 283 2.38 -6.56 -20.32
CA GLY A 283 1.78 -7.67 -19.59
C GLY A 283 0.49 -7.25 -18.86
N LEU A 284 0.52 -6.13 -18.16
CA LEU A 284 -0.61 -5.60 -17.39
C LEU A 284 -1.78 -5.21 -18.32
N VAL A 285 -1.51 -4.40 -19.34
CA VAL A 285 -2.53 -3.96 -20.31
C VAL A 285 -3.09 -5.14 -21.08
N GLY A 286 -2.23 -6.06 -21.50
CA GLY A 286 -2.64 -7.27 -22.18
C GLY A 286 -3.48 -8.20 -21.30
N LEU A 287 -3.14 -8.34 -20.01
CA LEU A 287 -3.95 -9.10 -19.05
C LEU A 287 -5.36 -8.50 -18.92
N VAL A 288 -5.46 -7.17 -18.79
CA VAL A 288 -6.76 -6.47 -18.75
C VAL A 288 -7.55 -6.74 -20.03
N ALA A 289 -6.92 -6.66 -21.21
CA ALA A 289 -7.58 -6.90 -22.50
C ALA A 289 -8.04 -8.36 -22.67
N VAL A 290 -7.25 -9.32 -22.18
CA VAL A 290 -7.61 -10.73 -22.18
C VAL A 290 -8.73 -11.00 -21.18
N ALA A 291 -8.65 -10.47 -19.97
CA ALA A 291 -9.69 -10.60 -18.94
C ALA A 291 -11.04 -10.12 -19.44
N TRP A 292 -11.08 -8.96 -20.07
CA TRP A 292 -12.31 -8.37 -20.64
C TRP A 292 -12.98 -9.27 -21.68
N ARG A 293 -12.21 -10.16 -22.33
CA ARG A 293 -12.68 -11.09 -23.37
C ARG A 293 -12.90 -12.52 -22.86
N SER A 294 -12.51 -12.83 -21.63
CA SER A 294 -12.50 -14.20 -21.09
C SER A 294 -13.80 -14.62 -20.37
N GLY A 295 -14.92 -13.97 -20.69
CA GLY A 295 -16.22 -14.30 -20.09
C GLY A 295 -16.64 -13.35 -18.98
N ASP A 296 -17.68 -13.75 -18.25
CA ASP A 296 -18.30 -12.87 -17.25
C ASP A 296 -17.39 -12.67 -16.03
N ASP A 297 -16.75 -13.74 -15.53
CA ASP A 297 -15.78 -13.63 -14.41
C ASP A 297 -14.65 -12.65 -14.69
N GLY A 298 -14.13 -12.61 -15.91
CA GLY A 298 -13.10 -11.67 -16.32
C GLY A 298 -13.61 -10.22 -16.39
N ARG A 299 -14.83 -10.03 -16.88
CA ARG A 299 -15.47 -8.68 -16.90
C ARG A 299 -15.78 -8.18 -15.51
N ASP A 300 -16.31 -9.06 -14.64
CA ASP A 300 -16.60 -8.72 -13.25
C ASP A 300 -15.32 -8.36 -12.50
N TRP A 301 -14.23 -9.13 -12.73
CA TRP A 301 -12.92 -8.82 -12.19
C TRP A 301 -12.44 -7.41 -12.61
N MET A 302 -12.52 -7.08 -13.89
CA MET A 302 -12.12 -5.76 -14.38
C MET A 302 -13.05 -4.65 -13.86
N GLY A 303 -14.36 -4.93 -13.78
CA GLY A 303 -15.36 -4.00 -13.23
C GLY A 303 -15.08 -3.64 -11.76
N GLU A 304 -14.81 -4.64 -10.91
CA GLU A 304 -14.45 -4.44 -9.50
C GLU A 304 -13.11 -3.73 -9.37
N SER A 305 -12.09 -4.12 -10.14
CA SER A 305 -10.78 -3.47 -10.15
C SER A 305 -10.90 -1.98 -10.51
N TRP A 306 -11.72 -1.66 -11.49
CA TRP A 306 -11.99 -0.28 -11.91
C TRP A 306 -12.78 0.49 -10.83
N SER A 307 -13.73 -0.16 -10.16
CA SER A 307 -14.46 0.43 -9.03
C SER A 307 -13.52 0.86 -7.91
N PHE A 308 -12.55 0.01 -7.53
CA PHE A 308 -11.51 0.36 -6.56
C PHE A 308 -10.61 1.50 -7.04
N ALA A 309 -10.21 1.48 -8.31
CA ALA A 309 -9.39 2.54 -8.89
C ALA A 309 -10.11 3.91 -8.84
N LYS A 310 -11.37 3.97 -9.24
CA LYS A 310 -12.18 5.20 -9.17
C LYS A 310 -12.34 5.72 -7.74
N GLN A 311 -12.47 4.84 -6.77
CA GLN A 311 -12.67 5.22 -5.37
C GLN A 311 -11.39 5.73 -4.72
N ILE A 312 -10.26 5.09 -4.98
CA ILE A 312 -9.02 5.28 -4.20
C ILE A 312 -8.05 6.22 -4.90
N LEU A 313 -7.85 6.09 -6.22
CA LEU A 313 -6.80 6.82 -6.94
C LEU A 313 -6.94 8.35 -6.86
N PRO A 314 -8.13 8.97 -7.06
CA PRO A 314 -8.25 10.43 -6.97
C PRO A 314 -7.95 10.97 -5.58
N LEU A 315 -8.43 10.28 -4.53
CA LEU A 315 -8.19 10.67 -3.14
C LEU A 315 -6.71 10.55 -2.77
N LEU A 316 -6.06 9.51 -3.26
CA LEU A 316 -4.65 9.25 -3.03
C LEU A 316 -3.78 10.30 -3.71
N LEU A 317 -4.06 10.65 -4.98
CA LEU A 317 -3.35 11.71 -5.70
C LEU A 317 -3.57 13.08 -5.06
N ALA A 318 -4.80 13.40 -4.64
CA ALA A 318 -5.09 14.63 -3.92
C ALA A 318 -4.33 14.71 -2.58
N GLY A 319 -4.28 13.60 -1.84
CA GLY A 319 -3.52 13.52 -0.60
C GLY A 319 -2.01 13.65 -0.80
N VAL A 320 -1.44 13.03 -1.85
CA VAL A 320 -0.03 13.19 -2.24
C VAL A 320 0.27 14.65 -2.58
N PHE A 321 -0.62 15.31 -3.33
CA PHE A 321 -0.48 16.73 -3.66
C PHE A 321 -0.42 17.60 -2.39
N VAL A 322 -1.39 17.43 -1.48
CA VAL A 322 -1.43 18.21 -0.23
C VAL A 322 -0.21 17.91 0.64
N ALA A 323 0.22 16.65 0.75
CA ALA A 323 1.43 16.28 1.47
C ALA A 323 2.67 16.96 0.89
N GLY A 324 2.80 16.98 -0.44
CA GLY A 324 3.89 17.66 -1.14
C GLY A 324 3.88 19.19 -0.93
N VAL A 325 2.70 19.82 -0.93
CA VAL A 325 2.57 21.26 -0.61
C VAL A 325 3.00 21.55 0.82
N LEU A 326 2.59 20.73 1.79
CA LEU A 326 2.88 20.97 3.20
C LEU A 326 4.34 20.69 3.56
N LEU A 327 4.88 19.58 3.12
CA LEU A 327 6.15 19.02 3.62
C LEU A 327 7.24 18.92 2.55
N GLY A 328 6.88 19.12 1.28
CA GLY A 328 7.80 18.92 0.16
C GLY A 328 8.03 17.44 -0.16
N ARG A 329 8.86 17.17 -1.14
CA ARG A 329 9.42 15.84 -1.46
C ARG A 329 10.78 15.67 -0.78
N PRO A 330 11.31 14.44 -0.67
CA PRO A 330 12.64 14.20 -0.09
C PRO A 330 13.72 15.13 -0.69
N GLY A 331 14.40 15.89 0.18
CA GLY A 331 15.44 16.85 -0.23
C GLY A 331 14.93 18.23 -0.66
N HIS A 332 13.63 18.47 -0.61
CA HIS A 332 13.01 19.76 -0.95
C HIS A 332 12.04 20.18 0.17
N GLU A 333 11.89 21.48 0.37
CA GLU A 333 11.02 22.02 1.41
C GLU A 333 9.63 22.38 0.85
N GLY A 334 8.59 22.09 1.66
CA GLY A 334 7.23 22.56 1.42
C GLY A 334 6.94 23.85 2.19
N LEU A 335 5.68 24.07 2.57
CA LEU A 335 5.28 25.19 3.43
C LEU A 335 5.84 25.07 4.85
N ILE A 336 6.06 23.86 5.33
CA ILE A 336 6.61 23.59 6.66
C ILE A 336 8.10 23.32 6.50
N PRO A 337 8.99 24.23 7.00
CA PRO A 337 10.43 24.02 6.90
C PRO A 337 10.88 22.77 7.66
N SER A 338 11.77 22.00 7.06
CA SER A 338 12.34 20.79 7.69
C SER A 338 13.04 21.08 9.02
N ALA A 339 13.64 22.26 9.16
CA ALA A 339 14.26 22.73 10.39
C ALA A 339 13.28 22.86 11.56
N TRP A 340 12.02 23.27 11.31
CA TRP A 340 10.98 23.30 12.35
C TRP A 340 10.60 21.91 12.81
N VAL A 341 10.46 20.98 11.86
CA VAL A 341 10.19 19.57 12.16
C VAL A 341 11.32 19.01 13.03
N ALA A 342 12.58 19.21 12.62
CA ALA A 342 13.75 18.75 13.37
C ALA A 342 13.81 19.31 14.80
N ALA A 343 13.52 20.61 14.97
CA ALA A 343 13.52 21.25 16.29
C ALA A 343 12.43 20.70 17.23
N LEU A 344 11.27 20.32 16.68
CA LEU A 344 10.13 19.83 17.47
C LEU A 344 10.24 18.33 17.82
N VAL A 345 11.00 17.55 17.05
CA VAL A 345 11.24 16.12 17.33
C VAL A 345 12.53 15.86 18.09
N GLY A 346 13.25 16.93 18.50
CA GLY A 346 14.50 16.82 19.25
C GLY A 346 14.31 16.26 20.66
N GLY A 347 15.28 15.44 21.12
CA GLY A 347 15.27 14.82 22.46
C GLY A 347 14.20 13.72 22.63
N GLU A 348 13.98 13.33 23.90
CA GLU A 348 13.10 12.19 24.26
C GLU A 348 11.78 12.63 24.94
N SER A 349 11.42 13.92 24.85
CA SER A 349 10.26 14.46 25.54
C SER A 349 8.94 13.83 25.06
N PRO A 350 7.90 13.76 25.92
CA PRO A 350 6.57 13.33 25.49
C PRO A 350 6.01 14.15 24.33
N ALA A 351 6.28 15.47 24.34
CA ALA A 351 5.86 16.35 23.27
C ALA A 351 6.53 16.02 21.93
N ALA A 352 7.83 15.69 21.93
CA ALA A 352 8.56 15.27 20.73
C ALA A 352 8.00 13.95 20.16
N ASN A 353 7.66 12.98 21.01
CA ASN A 353 7.04 11.72 20.61
C ASN A 353 5.64 11.91 20.00
N VAL A 354 4.78 12.74 20.62
CA VAL A 354 3.46 13.10 20.06
C VAL A 354 3.62 13.78 18.71
N PHE A 355 4.52 14.78 18.66
CA PHE A 355 4.75 15.54 17.44
C PHE A 355 5.29 14.64 16.31
N ALA A 356 6.24 13.76 16.60
CA ALA A 356 6.77 12.79 15.63
C ALA A 356 5.67 11.86 15.08
N SER A 357 4.78 11.36 15.95
CA SER A 357 3.65 10.53 15.54
C SER A 357 2.66 11.28 14.65
N VAL A 358 2.33 12.55 14.99
CA VAL A 358 1.40 13.37 14.21
C VAL A 358 2.02 13.79 12.88
N VAL A 359 3.27 14.23 12.88
CA VAL A 359 3.98 14.59 11.64
C VAL A 359 4.15 13.37 10.75
N GLY A 360 4.55 12.22 11.32
CA GLY A 360 4.60 10.95 10.59
C GLY A 360 3.27 10.60 9.94
N ALA A 361 2.16 10.81 10.65
CA ALA A 361 0.81 10.60 10.12
C ALA A 361 0.42 11.53 8.95
N LEU A 362 1.01 12.72 8.87
CA LEU A 362 0.75 13.67 7.79
C LEU A 362 1.72 13.52 6.63
N MET A 363 2.93 13.03 6.89
CA MET A 363 3.94 12.82 5.87
C MET A 363 3.56 11.65 4.95
N TYR A 364 3.94 11.78 3.69
CA TYR A 364 3.88 10.66 2.76
C TYR A 364 5.25 9.98 2.71
N PHE A 365 5.34 8.81 3.32
CA PHE A 365 6.54 7.98 3.23
C PHE A 365 6.36 6.85 2.22
N ALA A 366 7.21 6.83 1.20
CA ALA A 366 7.45 5.56 0.51
C ALA A 366 8.33 4.68 1.39
N THR A 367 8.11 3.38 1.37
CA THR A 367 8.78 2.39 2.25
C THR A 367 10.31 2.53 2.30
N LEU A 368 10.92 3.00 1.22
CA LEU A 368 12.38 3.17 1.11
C LEU A 368 12.88 4.54 1.55
N THR A 369 12.03 5.55 1.60
CA THR A 369 12.44 6.93 1.93
C THR A 369 12.30 7.24 3.42
N GLU A 370 11.48 6.48 4.16
CA GLU A 370 11.26 6.72 5.58
C GLU A 370 12.54 6.60 6.41
N VAL A 371 13.34 5.55 6.16
CA VAL A 371 14.56 5.27 6.92
C VAL A 371 15.65 6.33 6.70
N PRO A 372 16.00 6.74 5.47
CA PRO A 372 16.91 7.85 5.22
C PRO A 372 16.42 9.19 5.81
N ILE A 373 15.11 9.47 5.80
CA ILE A 373 14.56 10.69 6.40
C ILE A 373 14.76 10.67 7.92
N VAL A 374 14.43 9.56 8.58
CA VAL A 374 14.66 9.42 10.03
C VAL A 374 16.15 9.51 10.36
N GLN A 375 17.03 8.91 9.53
CA GLN A 375 18.48 9.06 9.69
C GLN A 375 18.90 10.51 9.64
N GLY A 376 18.41 11.30 8.69
CA GLY A 376 18.67 12.73 8.60
C GLY A 376 18.16 13.51 9.82
N LEU A 377 16.94 13.22 10.30
CA LEU A 377 16.37 13.83 11.50
C LEU A 377 17.15 13.46 12.77
N ARG A 378 17.63 12.21 12.89
CA ARG A 378 18.51 11.80 14.00
C ARG A 378 19.84 12.54 13.97
N ALA A 379 20.44 12.72 12.80
CA ALA A 379 21.63 13.55 12.65
C ALA A 379 21.39 15.03 13.05
N ALA A 380 20.16 15.50 12.95
CA ALA A 380 19.72 16.82 13.39
C ALA A 380 19.27 16.88 14.86
N GLY A 381 19.41 15.77 15.64
CA GLY A 381 19.10 15.74 17.08
C GLY A 381 17.78 15.09 17.47
N MET A 382 17.08 14.40 16.55
CA MET A 382 15.90 13.63 16.87
C MET A 382 16.23 12.46 17.80
N GLY A 383 15.44 12.29 18.86
CA GLY A 383 15.60 11.21 19.82
C GLY A 383 15.22 9.83 19.28
N GLU A 384 15.61 8.78 19.98
CA GLU A 384 15.32 7.39 19.62
C GLU A 384 13.82 7.08 19.71
N GLY A 385 13.17 7.55 20.78
CA GLY A 385 11.74 7.41 20.99
C GLY A 385 10.90 8.06 19.88
N PRO A 386 11.08 9.37 19.59
CA PRO A 386 10.44 10.04 18.47
C PRO A 386 10.73 9.35 17.13
N SER A 387 11.95 8.81 16.92
CA SER A 387 12.29 8.06 15.71
C SER A 387 11.41 6.81 15.55
N LEU A 388 11.24 6.03 16.62
CA LEU A 388 10.36 4.86 16.61
C LEU A 388 8.90 5.27 16.43
N ALA A 389 8.44 6.31 17.11
CA ALA A 389 7.08 6.82 17.00
C ALA A 389 6.73 7.23 15.55
N LEU A 390 7.64 7.92 14.87
CA LEU A 390 7.49 8.31 13.48
C LEU A 390 7.44 7.11 12.54
N LEU A 391 8.34 6.12 12.73
CA LEU A 391 8.40 4.88 11.94
C LEU A 391 7.18 3.97 12.10
N LEU A 392 6.47 4.06 13.23
CA LEU A 392 5.24 3.30 13.47
C LEU A 392 3.99 4.01 12.92
N ALA A 393 3.93 5.34 13.02
CA ALA A 393 2.78 6.12 12.57
C ALA A 393 2.80 6.40 11.07
N GLY A 394 3.95 6.78 10.52
CA GLY A 394 4.10 7.25 9.14
C GLY A 394 3.63 6.28 8.08
N PRO A 395 4.15 5.05 8.03
CA PRO A 395 3.74 4.07 7.04
C PRO A 395 2.26 3.70 7.11
N ALA A 396 1.69 3.69 8.32
CA ALA A 396 0.31 3.27 8.55
C ALA A 396 -0.72 4.36 8.25
N LEU A 397 -0.37 5.62 8.44
CA LEU A 397 -1.36 6.70 8.40
C LEU A 397 -1.25 7.60 7.17
N SER A 398 -0.20 8.08 6.76
CA SER A 398 0.00 9.13 5.74
C SER A 398 -1.29 9.86 5.24
N LEU A 399 -1.25 11.13 4.95
CA LEU A 399 -2.44 11.89 4.56
C LEU A 399 -3.23 11.27 3.41
N PRO A 400 -2.58 10.78 2.33
CA PRO A 400 -3.28 10.08 1.25
C PRO A 400 -4.02 8.83 1.71
N ASN A 401 -3.38 8.05 2.59
CA ASN A 401 -3.97 6.81 3.11
C ASN A 401 -5.20 7.12 3.98
N MET A 402 -5.14 8.13 4.84
CA MET A 402 -6.29 8.54 5.66
C MET A 402 -7.50 8.92 4.82
N LEU A 403 -7.31 9.64 3.70
CA LEU A 403 -8.39 9.99 2.78
C LEU A 403 -8.98 8.75 2.10
N ALA A 404 -8.12 7.80 1.69
CA ALA A 404 -8.57 6.55 1.09
C ALA A 404 -9.30 5.66 2.12
N ILE A 405 -8.79 5.51 3.34
CA ILE A 405 -9.43 4.76 4.42
C ILE A 405 -10.82 5.36 4.73
N ARG A 406 -10.91 6.70 4.80
CA ARG A 406 -12.16 7.41 5.01
C ARG A 406 -13.22 7.06 3.96
N SER A 407 -12.83 6.87 2.71
CA SER A 407 -13.76 6.49 1.64
C SER A 407 -14.30 5.07 1.78
N VAL A 408 -13.64 4.22 2.58
CA VAL A 408 -14.01 2.81 2.80
C VAL A 408 -14.82 2.62 4.07
N ILE A 409 -14.35 3.14 5.21
CA ILE A 409 -14.97 2.91 6.53
C ILE A 409 -15.67 4.14 7.11
N GLY A 410 -15.65 5.27 6.40
CA GLY A 410 -16.27 6.51 6.84
C GLY A 410 -15.36 7.36 7.76
N THR A 411 -15.79 8.60 8.00
CA THR A 411 -14.97 9.61 8.70
C THR A 411 -14.73 9.25 10.16
N GLU A 412 -15.77 8.87 10.88
CA GLU A 412 -15.70 8.56 12.31
C GLU A 412 -14.70 7.44 12.62
N LYS A 413 -14.87 6.29 11.95
CA LYS A 413 -13.98 5.12 12.14
C LYS A 413 -12.53 5.43 11.74
N THR A 414 -12.35 6.24 10.72
CA THR A 414 -11.01 6.68 10.29
C THR A 414 -10.36 7.54 11.35
N LEU A 415 -11.07 8.50 11.94
CA LEU A 415 -10.53 9.35 12.99
C LEU A 415 -10.16 8.55 14.24
N VAL A 416 -11.01 7.60 14.65
CA VAL A 416 -10.72 6.70 15.77
C VAL A 416 -9.48 5.84 15.48
N TYR A 417 -9.38 5.28 14.28
CA TYR A 417 -8.20 4.51 13.86
C TYR A 417 -6.93 5.37 13.90
N CYS A 418 -6.96 6.58 13.32
CA CYS A 418 -5.83 7.51 13.34
C CYS A 418 -5.41 7.86 14.77
N GLY A 419 -6.39 8.17 15.64
CA GLY A 419 -6.14 8.44 17.05
C GLY A 419 -5.48 7.28 17.78
N LEU A 420 -5.98 6.05 17.57
CA LEU A 420 -5.40 4.84 18.15
C LEU A 420 -3.95 4.61 17.69
N VAL A 421 -3.66 4.80 16.39
CA VAL A 421 -2.30 4.66 15.86
C VAL A 421 -1.36 5.73 16.46
N VAL A 422 -1.78 6.99 16.52
CA VAL A 422 -0.97 8.07 17.10
C VAL A 422 -0.69 7.80 18.58
N VAL A 423 -1.70 7.41 19.36
CA VAL A 423 -1.53 7.07 20.77
C VAL A 423 -0.59 5.87 20.95
N ALA A 424 -0.78 4.81 20.16
CA ALA A 424 0.06 3.64 20.22
C ALA A 424 1.52 3.95 19.85
N ALA A 425 1.75 4.68 18.75
CA ALA A 425 3.08 5.06 18.29
C ALA A 425 3.79 5.96 19.31
N THR A 426 3.09 6.97 19.86
CA THR A 426 3.61 7.85 20.92
C THR A 426 3.98 7.06 22.17
N SER A 427 3.08 6.19 22.64
CA SER A 427 3.34 5.37 23.85
C SER A 427 4.55 4.46 23.66
N CYS A 428 4.69 3.86 22.47
CA CYS A 428 5.84 3.03 22.15
C CYS A 428 7.13 3.83 22.10
N GLY A 429 7.12 5.00 21.45
CA GLY A 429 8.27 5.87 21.41
C GLY A 429 8.74 6.28 22.82
N LEU A 430 7.79 6.65 23.71
CA LEU A 430 8.09 6.97 25.09
C LEU A 430 8.70 5.78 25.87
N ILE A 431 8.09 4.59 25.73
CA ILE A 431 8.61 3.39 26.39
C ILE A 431 10.03 3.07 25.88
N TYR A 432 10.21 3.13 24.57
CA TYR A 432 11.51 2.82 23.97
C TYR A 432 12.59 3.81 24.38
N GLY A 433 12.33 5.12 24.23
CA GLY A 433 13.30 6.17 24.51
C GLY A 433 13.65 6.34 25.98
N HIS A 434 12.81 5.91 26.94
CA HIS A 434 13.04 6.11 28.36
C HIS A 434 13.40 4.82 29.13
N LEU A 435 12.99 3.66 28.63
CA LEU A 435 13.16 2.41 29.35
C LEU A 435 14.13 1.43 28.67
N ILE A 436 14.39 1.58 27.38
CA ILE A 436 15.21 0.62 26.62
C ILE A 436 16.53 1.26 26.16
N VAL A 437 16.52 2.54 25.84
CA VAL A 437 17.69 3.35 25.50
C VAL A 437 18.07 4.26 26.68
#